data_89918892f1d58f1eba4591d46be5f8fa
#
_entry.id   89918892f1d58f1eba4591d46be5f8fa
#
_cell.length_a   1.000
_cell.length_b   1.000
_cell.length_c   1.000
_cell.angle_alpha   90.00
_cell.angle_beta   90.00
_cell.angle_gamma   90.00
#
_symmetry.space_group_name_H-M   'P 1'
#
loop_
_entity.id
_entity.type
_entity.pdbx_description
1 polymer ?
#
loop_
_entity_poly.entity_id
_entity_poly.type
_entity_poly.pdbx_seq_one_letter_code
_entity_poly.pdbx_strand_id
1 'polypeptide(L)'
;MLEIIINKSKEQKEIALVENGKLVEYYLDEESIRKEGNIYIGIVKGIVKGMQSAFVNIGTEKNSFIHLKDILDKVDESKEHKEIKTDISKVIKKGQKILVQVKKDSNQLKGARISTHINLPGKYIAIMPNTDIITVSQKIEDKKEQQRLKKLVKENLSIGNGAVIRTSAVGKESEIIEEIKSIEKKWNDIKNKFDNYKSNKPCILLKANNIVQKMIIDLPEDSIKKITVNDKKEYEKIVEIKNDNNYLKNMVVELKENEDVLDKYDLKKEIAKLENRKIWLKCGGFITIDKTEALTAIDVNTGKYTGTKNVEQTIYKVNEEATIEIARQLRLHDIGGIIIIDYIDMKSENNKEKIENLLKECLKKDRTKTQVEGFTKLDLMELTRKHICSHKE
;
A
#
# COMPACT_ATOMS: atom_id res chain seq x y z
N MET A 1 -6.56 -11.80 -15.85
CA MET A 1 -5.72 -12.85 -15.22
C MET A 1 -4.46 -12.17 -14.72
N LEU A 2 -4.14 -12.35 -13.43
CA LEU A 2 -2.94 -11.77 -12.83
C LEU A 2 -1.86 -12.84 -12.66
N GLU A 3 -0.62 -12.47 -12.95
CA GLU A 3 0.58 -13.28 -12.74
C GLU A 3 1.62 -12.45 -12.00
N ILE A 4 2.27 -13.04 -11.00
CA ILE A 4 3.41 -12.44 -10.30
C ILE A 4 4.68 -13.12 -10.81
N ILE A 5 5.65 -12.32 -11.21
CA ILE A 5 6.95 -12.79 -11.68
C ILE A 5 8.01 -12.28 -10.72
N ILE A 6 8.81 -13.19 -10.18
CA ILE A 6 9.90 -12.90 -9.25
C ILE A 6 11.21 -13.32 -9.91
N ASN A 7 12.01 -12.34 -10.28
CA ASN A 7 13.32 -12.53 -10.90
C ASN A 7 14.42 -12.11 -9.94
N LYS A 8 15.21 -13.07 -9.49
CA LYS A 8 16.32 -12.81 -8.57
C LYS A 8 17.64 -13.01 -9.30
N SER A 9 18.43 -11.96 -9.32
CA SER A 9 19.83 -11.96 -9.77
C SER A 9 20.79 -11.92 -8.57
N LYS A 10 22.09 -11.86 -8.84
CA LYS A 10 23.09 -11.66 -7.77
C LYS A 10 23.02 -10.28 -7.15
N GLU A 11 22.55 -9.28 -7.90
CA GLU A 11 22.56 -7.87 -7.51
C GLU A 11 21.23 -7.40 -6.95
N GLN A 12 20.12 -7.93 -7.46
CA GLN A 12 18.79 -7.44 -7.13
C GLN A 12 17.72 -8.51 -7.25
N LYS A 13 16.60 -8.27 -6.59
CA LYS A 13 15.37 -9.04 -6.74
C LYS A 13 14.29 -8.13 -7.29
N GLU A 14 13.74 -8.54 -8.42
CA GLU A 14 12.73 -7.81 -9.18
C GLU A 14 11.38 -8.52 -9.05
N ILE A 15 10.32 -7.76 -8.85
CA ILE A 15 8.97 -8.29 -8.73
C ILE A 15 8.08 -7.55 -9.71
N ALA A 16 7.45 -8.29 -10.62
CA ALA A 16 6.54 -7.76 -11.60
C ALA A 16 5.14 -8.34 -11.40
N LEU A 17 4.11 -7.49 -11.47
CA LEU A 17 2.72 -7.90 -11.60
C LEU A 17 2.29 -7.70 -13.05
N VAL A 18 1.80 -8.77 -13.65
CA VAL A 18 1.36 -8.80 -15.04
C VAL A 18 -0.15 -9.03 -15.08
N GLU A 19 -0.89 -8.16 -15.76
CA GLU A 19 -2.34 -8.28 -16.00
C GLU A 19 -2.60 -8.50 -17.49
N ASN A 20 -3.12 -9.70 -17.84
CA ASN A 20 -3.41 -10.07 -19.24
C ASN A 20 -2.22 -9.83 -20.20
N GLY A 21 -1.03 -10.26 -19.79
CA GLY A 21 0.21 -10.14 -20.56
C GLY A 21 0.87 -8.76 -20.55
N LYS A 22 0.35 -7.78 -19.79
CA LYS A 22 0.93 -6.43 -19.67
C LYS A 22 1.48 -6.18 -18.28
N LEU A 23 2.62 -5.54 -18.20
CA LEU A 23 3.21 -5.08 -16.95
C LEU A 23 2.35 -3.97 -16.32
N VAL A 24 1.91 -4.17 -15.07
CA VAL A 24 1.06 -3.19 -14.35
C VAL A 24 1.65 -2.72 -13.03
N GLU A 25 2.56 -3.48 -12.42
CA GLU A 25 3.34 -3.05 -11.27
C GLU A 25 4.74 -3.63 -11.38
N TYR A 26 5.76 -2.85 -10.98
CA TYR A 26 7.15 -3.30 -10.96
C TYR A 26 7.87 -2.76 -9.73
N TYR A 27 8.60 -3.63 -9.05
CA TYR A 27 9.31 -3.30 -7.81
C TYR A 27 10.71 -3.90 -7.82
N LEU A 28 11.67 -3.10 -7.38
CA LEU A 28 12.95 -3.59 -6.90
C LEU A 28 12.78 -3.93 -5.41
N ASP A 29 13.03 -5.18 -5.05
CA ASP A 29 12.88 -5.63 -3.66
C ASP A 29 14.18 -5.43 -2.88
N GLU A 30 14.22 -4.35 -2.15
CA GLU A 30 15.28 -4.02 -1.21
C GLU A 30 14.88 -4.44 0.23
N GLU A 31 14.57 -5.73 0.43
CA GLU A 31 14.11 -6.27 1.72
C GLU A 31 14.96 -5.81 2.92
N SER A 32 16.27 -5.60 2.73
CA SER A 32 17.18 -5.17 3.80
C SER A 32 16.96 -3.71 4.24
N ILE A 33 16.32 -2.89 3.43
CA ILE A 33 16.18 -1.45 3.65
C ILE A 33 14.80 -1.11 4.22
N ARG A 34 13.77 -1.85 3.83
CA ARG A 34 12.39 -1.59 4.24
C ARG A 34 12.12 -2.09 5.64
N LYS A 35 11.69 -1.18 6.48
CA LYS A 35 11.32 -1.44 7.87
C LYS A 35 9.86 -1.11 8.16
N GLU A 36 9.16 -0.43 7.23
CA GLU A 36 7.75 -0.08 7.38
C GLU A 36 6.90 -1.33 7.64
N GLY A 37 6.15 -1.29 8.76
CA GLY A 37 5.34 -2.40 9.27
C GLY A 37 6.08 -3.33 10.24
N ASN A 38 7.41 -3.29 10.31
CA ASN A 38 8.16 -4.08 11.30
C ASN A 38 7.82 -3.64 12.72
N ILE A 39 7.78 -4.61 13.65
CA ILE A 39 7.52 -4.37 15.07
C ILE A 39 8.81 -4.60 15.86
N TYR A 40 9.13 -3.64 16.70
CA TYR A 40 10.35 -3.63 17.52
C TYR A 40 10.07 -3.42 19.00
N ILE A 41 10.97 -3.90 19.82
CA ILE A 41 11.21 -3.36 21.15
C ILE A 41 12.13 -2.16 20.95
N GLY A 42 11.63 -0.96 21.20
CA GLY A 42 12.39 0.27 21.14
C GLY A 42 12.79 0.76 22.52
N ILE A 43 13.92 1.46 22.62
CA ILE A 43 14.42 2.07 23.85
C ILE A 43 14.38 3.58 23.71
N VAL A 44 13.62 4.27 24.56
CA VAL A 44 13.52 5.73 24.58
C VAL A 44 14.87 6.35 24.91
N LYS A 45 15.44 7.14 24.01
CA LYS A 45 16.75 7.80 24.16
C LYS A 45 16.64 9.22 24.65
N GLY A 46 15.61 9.93 24.24
CA GLY A 46 15.42 11.33 24.63
C GLY A 46 14.00 11.80 24.36
N ILE A 47 13.56 12.81 25.10
CA ILE A 47 12.24 13.44 24.99
C ILE A 47 12.43 14.90 24.60
N VAL A 48 11.67 15.36 23.60
CA VAL A 48 11.66 16.74 23.12
C VAL A 48 10.29 17.35 23.44
N LYS A 49 10.18 17.96 24.60
CA LYS A 49 8.91 18.50 25.13
C LYS A 49 8.28 19.54 24.19
N GLY A 50 9.06 20.45 23.64
CA GLY A 50 8.55 21.50 22.75
C GLY A 50 7.92 20.97 21.46
N MET A 51 8.28 19.75 21.03
CA MET A 51 7.71 19.06 19.89
C MET A 51 6.74 17.95 20.27
N GLN A 52 6.47 17.76 21.54
CA GLN A 52 5.67 16.64 22.07
C GLN A 52 6.07 15.30 21.43
N SER A 53 7.37 15.02 21.42
CA SER A 53 7.96 13.90 20.68
C SER A 53 9.11 13.27 21.43
N ALA A 54 9.48 12.04 21.04
CA ALA A 54 10.65 11.36 21.59
C ALA A 54 11.46 10.66 20.50
N PHE A 55 12.75 10.51 20.78
CA PHE A 55 13.67 9.69 20.01
C PHE A 55 13.77 8.31 20.62
N VAL A 56 13.66 7.28 19.79
CA VAL A 56 13.63 5.88 20.19
C VAL A 56 14.65 5.09 19.37
N ASN A 57 15.53 4.38 20.05
CA ASN A 57 16.44 3.44 19.38
C ASN A 57 15.71 2.12 19.11
N ILE A 58 15.59 1.74 17.86
CA ILE A 58 15.04 0.45 17.39
C ILE A 58 16.12 -0.48 16.83
N GLY A 59 17.41 -0.16 17.03
CA GLY A 59 18.53 -0.95 16.51
C GLY A 59 18.98 -0.53 15.10
N THR A 60 18.55 0.64 14.62
CA THR A 60 18.96 1.23 13.36
C THR A 60 20.00 2.31 13.59
N GLU A 61 20.74 2.69 12.52
CA GLU A 61 21.78 3.71 12.57
C GLU A 61 21.27 5.03 13.16
N LYS A 62 20.09 5.47 12.72
CA LYS A 62 19.42 6.68 13.21
C LYS A 62 18.33 6.32 14.22
N ASN A 63 18.21 7.12 15.28
CA ASN A 63 17.08 7.00 16.20
C ASN A 63 15.76 7.31 15.47
N SER A 64 14.77 6.50 15.75
CA SER A 64 13.41 6.71 15.25
C SER A 64 12.70 7.79 16.04
N PHE A 65 11.65 8.34 15.45
CA PHE A 65 10.87 9.43 15.98
C PHE A 65 9.43 8.99 16.28
N ILE A 66 8.93 9.31 17.48
CA ILE A 66 7.54 9.07 17.88
C ILE A 66 6.93 10.37 18.42
N HIS A 67 5.74 10.71 17.96
CA HIS A 67 4.98 11.86 18.46
C HIS A 67 3.99 11.42 19.54
N LEU A 68 3.61 12.30 20.45
CA LEU A 68 2.65 12.01 21.52
C LEU A 68 1.36 11.36 21.02
N LYS A 69 0.78 11.83 19.92
CA LYS A 69 -0.41 11.24 19.29
C LYS A 69 -0.21 9.81 18.78
N ASP A 70 1.02 9.39 18.53
CA ASP A 70 1.37 8.03 18.09
C ASP A 70 1.60 7.08 19.30
N ILE A 71 1.45 7.58 20.55
CA ILE A 71 1.62 6.83 21.81
C ILE A 71 0.29 6.67 22.54
N LEU A 72 -0.57 7.67 22.50
CA LEU A 72 -1.82 7.68 23.27
C LEU A 72 -2.83 6.68 22.68
N ASP A 73 -3.29 5.76 23.54
CA ASP A 73 -4.46 4.95 23.26
C ASP A 73 -5.70 5.85 23.22
N LYS A 74 -6.52 5.73 22.18
CA LYS A 74 -7.81 6.41 22.00
C LYS A 74 -7.73 7.92 21.77
N VAL A 75 -7.40 8.32 20.56
CA VAL A 75 -7.98 9.54 20.02
C VAL A 75 -9.40 9.16 19.57
N ASP A 76 -10.38 9.52 20.39
CA ASP A 76 -11.78 9.51 20.00
C ASP A 76 -11.94 10.55 18.88
N GLU A 77 -11.97 10.09 17.62
CA GLU A 77 -12.07 10.96 16.45
C GLU A 77 -13.35 11.83 16.47
N SER A 78 -14.34 11.48 17.32
CA SER A 78 -15.52 12.30 17.55
C SER A 78 -15.26 13.57 18.36
N LYS A 79 -14.05 13.73 18.92
CA LYS A 79 -13.60 14.92 19.67
C LYS A 79 -12.48 15.65 18.93
N GLU A 80 -12.74 16.02 17.69
CA GLU A 80 -11.96 17.01 16.97
C GLU A 80 -11.80 18.25 17.87
N HIS A 81 -10.53 18.66 18.09
CA HIS A 81 -10.12 19.89 18.78
C HIS A 81 -10.11 19.94 20.32
N LYS A 82 -10.10 18.85 21.07
CA LYS A 82 -9.57 18.98 22.44
C LYS A 82 -8.05 18.93 22.41
N GLU A 83 -7.41 20.07 22.72
CA GLU A 83 -5.99 20.15 22.98
C GLU A 83 -5.56 18.99 23.87
N ILE A 84 -4.60 18.18 23.39
CA ILE A 84 -4.00 17.11 24.18
C ILE A 84 -3.22 17.82 25.30
N LYS A 85 -3.86 18.00 26.46
CA LYS A 85 -3.26 18.66 27.66
C LYS A 85 -2.19 17.80 28.33
N THR A 86 -1.88 16.63 27.81
CA THR A 86 -0.92 15.70 28.40
C THR A 86 0.47 15.93 27.79
N ASP A 87 1.47 16.16 28.62
CA ASP A 87 2.87 16.26 28.21
C ASP A 87 3.45 14.87 27.96
N ILE A 88 4.19 14.69 26.88
CA ILE A 88 4.82 13.41 26.52
C ILE A 88 5.70 12.83 27.64
N SER A 89 6.34 13.70 28.46
CA SER A 89 7.16 13.26 29.60
C SER A 89 6.38 12.61 30.72
N LYS A 90 5.03 12.77 30.75
CA LYS A 90 4.14 12.04 31.67
C LYS A 90 3.76 10.65 31.14
N VAL A 91 3.87 10.43 29.84
CA VAL A 91 3.46 9.20 29.16
C VAL A 91 4.63 8.22 29.02
N ILE A 92 5.81 8.72 28.66
CA ILE A 92 7.02 7.89 28.50
C ILE A 92 8.22 8.50 29.20
N LYS A 93 9.20 7.66 29.56
CA LYS A 93 10.43 8.07 30.25
C LYS A 93 11.68 7.63 29.47
N LYS A 94 12.76 8.41 29.58
CA LYS A 94 14.07 8.02 29.04
C LYS A 94 14.51 6.67 29.62
N GLY A 95 15.00 5.78 28.78
CA GLY A 95 15.40 4.40 29.13
C GLY A 95 14.24 3.40 29.10
N GLN A 96 12.97 3.83 28.99
CA GLN A 96 11.82 2.96 28.94
C GLN A 96 11.84 2.10 27.67
N LYS A 97 11.46 0.81 27.82
CA LYS A 97 11.16 -0.09 26.71
C LYS A 97 9.74 0.14 26.24
N ILE A 98 9.55 0.28 24.94
CA ILE A 98 8.22 0.43 24.33
C ILE A 98 8.10 -0.50 23.12
N LEU A 99 6.91 -1.06 22.93
CA LEU A 99 6.57 -1.85 21.75
C LEU A 99 6.10 -0.89 20.65
N VAL A 100 6.77 -0.91 19.51
CA VAL A 100 6.53 0.06 18.43
C VAL A 100 6.53 -0.59 17.06
N GLN A 101 5.72 -0.06 16.16
CA GLN A 101 5.69 -0.40 14.74
C GLN A 101 6.19 0.77 13.90
N VAL A 102 7.00 0.49 12.89
CA VAL A 102 7.44 1.49 11.92
C VAL A 102 6.27 1.86 11.01
N LYS A 103 5.95 3.15 10.92
CA LYS A 103 4.87 3.71 10.09
C LYS A 103 5.39 4.35 8.80
N LYS A 104 6.63 4.83 8.81
CA LYS A 104 7.34 5.36 7.64
C LYS A 104 8.83 5.10 7.82
N ASP A 105 9.49 4.64 6.76
CA ASP A 105 10.93 4.39 6.78
C ASP A 105 11.75 5.66 7.00
N SER A 106 13.00 5.49 7.44
CA SER A 106 13.99 6.56 7.53
C SER A 106 14.40 7.02 6.15
N ASN A 107 14.72 8.30 6.03
CA ASN A 107 15.37 8.86 4.84
C ASN A 107 16.78 9.37 5.19
N GLN A 108 17.44 10.02 4.21
CA GLN A 108 18.80 10.55 4.39
C GLN A 108 18.90 11.55 5.55
N LEU A 109 17.84 12.29 5.87
CA LEU A 109 17.84 13.34 6.88
C LEU A 109 17.23 12.91 8.21
N LYS A 110 16.19 12.06 8.20
CA LYS A 110 15.36 11.73 9.37
C LYS A 110 15.32 10.24 9.65
N GLY A 111 15.29 9.88 10.94
CA GLY A 111 15.00 8.52 11.38
C GLY A 111 13.56 8.09 11.07
N ALA A 112 13.29 6.79 11.16
CA ALA A 112 11.96 6.25 10.89
C ALA A 112 10.90 6.83 11.83
N ARG A 113 9.67 7.04 11.32
CA ARG A 113 8.52 7.36 12.16
C ARG A 113 7.93 6.07 12.69
N ILE A 114 7.71 6.02 13.99
CA ILE A 114 7.17 4.85 14.69
C ILE A 114 5.93 5.22 15.49
N SER A 115 5.13 4.20 15.87
CA SER A 115 3.92 4.35 16.68
C SER A 115 3.73 3.14 17.59
N THR A 116 3.09 3.32 18.75
CA THR A 116 2.60 2.22 19.59
C THR A 116 1.28 1.63 19.07
N HIS A 117 0.62 2.32 18.14
CA HIS A 117 -0.57 1.81 17.46
C HIS A 117 -0.16 0.73 16.44
N ILE A 118 -0.16 -0.51 16.91
CA ILE A 118 0.17 -1.69 16.10
C ILE A 118 -0.98 -1.97 15.12
N ASN A 119 -0.63 -2.36 13.91
CA ASN A 119 -1.57 -2.84 12.88
C ASN A 119 -1.04 -4.15 12.30
N LEU A 120 -1.81 -5.21 12.40
CA LEU A 120 -1.50 -6.54 11.90
C LEU A 120 -2.41 -6.84 10.70
N PRO A 121 -1.93 -6.67 9.46
CA PRO A 121 -2.76 -6.84 8.27
C PRO A 121 -2.98 -8.32 7.94
N GLY A 122 -4.24 -8.67 7.68
CA GLY A 122 -4.68 -9.90 7.06
C GLY A 122 -5.34 -9.69 5.71
N LYS A 123 -5.88 -10.76 5.13
CA LYS A 123 -6.59 -10.77 3.84
C LYS A 123 -7.96 -10.09 3.94
N TYR A 124 -8.72 -10.46 4.95
CA TYR A 124 -10.10 -10.04 5.15
C TYR A 124 -10.21 -8.91 6.17
N ILE A 125 -9.34 -8.93 7.17
CA ILE A 125 -9.29 -7.92 8.22
C ILE A 125 -7.87 -7.51 8.56
N ALA A 126 -7.73 -6.29 9.11
CA ALA A 126 -6.51 -5.89 9.80
C ALA A 126 -6.85 -5.65 11.27
N ILE A 127 -6.14 -6.33 12.19
CA ILE A 127 -6.38 -6.16 13.64
C ILE A 127 -5.49 -5.05 14.17
N MET A 128 -6.10 -4.19 14.97
CA MET A 128 -5.44 -3.09 15.69
C MET A 128 -5.55 -3.35 17.19
N PRO A 129 -4.53 -3.97 17.80
CA PRO A 129 -4.52 -4.17 19.24
C PRO A 129 -4.56 -2.86 20.03
N ASN A 130 -5.10 -2.90 21.25
CA ASN A 130 -5.23 -1.77 22.17
C ASN A 130 -6.14 -0.64 21.65
N THR A 131 -7.16 -0.97 20.86
CA THR A 131 -8.23 -0.04 20.43
C THR A 131 -9.55 -0.79 20.34
N ASP A 132 -10.68 -0.10 20.56
CA ASP A 132 -12.02 -0.72 20.44
C ASP A 132 -12.70 -0.35 19.10
N ILE A 133 -11.96 0.29 18.17
CA ILE A 133 -12.54 0.83 16.95
C ILE A 133 -12.65 -0.27 15.89
N ILE A 134 -13.87 -0.56 15.43
CA ILE A 134 -14.12 -1.45 14.30
C ILE A 134 -14.67 -0.62 13.14
N THR A 135 -13.91 -0.55 12.05
CA THR A 135 -14.28 0.14 10.83
C THR A 135 -14.45 -0.82 9.66
N VAL A 136 -15.20 -0.41 8.66
CA VAL A 136 -15.43 -1.20 7.42
C VAL A 136 -14.95 -0.39 6.23
N SER A 137 -14.37 -1.07 5.24
CA SER A 137 -13.94 -0.44 4.00
C SER A 137 -15.09 0.32 3.34
N GLN A 138 -14.86 1.58 2.97
CA GLN A 138 -15.83 2.40 2.25
C GLN A 138 -16.18 1.86 0.85
N LYS A 139 -15.37 0.94 0.31
CA LYS A 139 -15.65 0.25 -0.96
C LYS A 139 -16.79 -0.78 -0.85
N ILE A 140 -17.26 -1.11 0.36
CA ILE A 140 -18.47 -1.92 0.58
C ILE A 140 -19.65 -0.95 0.68
N GLU A 141 -20.42 -0.81 -0.39
CA GLU A 141 -21.50 0.20 -0.49
C GLU A 141 -22.77 -0.22 0.29
N ASP A 142 -23.02 -1.53 0.40
CA ASP A 142 -24.20 -2.05 1.12
C ASP A 142 -24.06 -1.85 2.64
N LYS A 143 -24.85 -0.93 3.19
CA LYS A 143 -24.90 -0.62 4.63
C LYS A 143 -25.34 -1.80 5.49
N LYS A 144 -26.21 -2.69 4.99
CA LYS A 144 -26.64 -3.88 5.73
C LYS A 144 -25.48 -4.85 5.87
N GLU A 145 -24.74 -5.06 4.80
CA GLU A 145 -23.55 -5.90 4.79
C GLU A 145 -22.45 -5.32 5.69
N GLN A 146 -22.23 -3.99 5.66
CA GLN A 146 -21.31 -3.34 6.60
C GLN A 146 -21.66 -3.62 8.06
N GLN A 147 -22.96 -3.51 8.43
CA GLN A 147 -23.44 -3.77 9.79
C GLN A 147 -23.29 -5.24 10.17
N ARG A 148 -23.61 -6.15 9.24
CA ARG A 148 -23.47 -7.60 9.43
C ARG A 148 -22.03 -8.00 9.70
N LEU A 149 -21.10 -7.53 8.88
CA LEU A 149 -19.67 -7.80 9.04
C LEU A 149 -19.12 -7.18 10.33
N LYS A 150 -19.56 -5.98 10.68
CA LYS A 150 -19.17 -5.33 11.95
C LYS A 150 -19.60 -6.16 13.16
N LYS A 151 -20.83 -6.68 13.15
CA LYS A 151 -21.35 -7.53 14.21
C LYS A 151 -20.55 -8.83 14.31
N LEU A 152 -20.32 -9.52 13.18
CA LEU A 152 -19.54 -10.76 13.12
C LEU A 152 -18.14 -10.57 13.73
N VAL A 153 -17.42 -9.52 13.31
CA VAL A 153 -16.07 -9.25 13.81
C VAL A 153 -16.10 -8.91 15.30
N LYS A 154 -17.07 -8.09 15.75
CA LYS A 154 -17.20 -7.71 17.16
C LYS A 154 -17.45 -8.91 18.08
N GLU A 155 -18.20 -9.90 17.60
CA GLU A 155 -18.53 -11.12 18.38
C GLU A 155 -17.36 -12.10 18.46
N ASN A 156 -16.41 -12.06 17.53
CA ASN A 156 -15.30 -12.98 17.44
C ASN A 156 -13.93 -12.39 17.81
N LEU A 157 -13.84 -11.06 17.93
CA LEU A 157 -12.61 -10.36 18.26
C LEU A 157 -12.47 -10.23 19.78
N SER A 158 -11.27 -10.46 20.32
CA SER A 158 -11.00 -10.29 21.75
C SER A 158 -11.19 -8.84 22.19
N ILE A 159 -11.71 -8.66 23.42
CA ILE A 159 -11.96 -7.34 24.02
C ILE A 159 -10.67 -6.52 24.05
N GLY A 160 -10.75 -5.24 23.68
CA GLY A 160 -9.62 -4.33 23.63
C GLY A 160 -8.85 -4.40 22.31
N ASN A 161 -9.31 -5.18 21.33
CA ASN A 161 -8.82 -5.18 19.96
C ASN A 161 -9.83 -4.53 19.02
N GLY A 162 -9.37 -3.67 18.14
CA GLY A 162 -10.13 -3.11 17.02
C GLY A 162 -9.77 -3.79 15.71
N ALA A 163 -10.55 -3.49 14.67
CA ALA A 163 -10.30 -4.05 13.34
C ALA A 163 -10.72 -3.10 12.21
N VAL A 164 -10.03 -3.23 11.08
CA VAL A 164 -10.46 -2.69 9.80
C VAL A 164 -10.90 -3.84 8.91
N ILE A 165 -12.19 -3.90 8.59
CA ILE A 165 -12.77 -4.93 7.73
C ILE A 165 -12.54 -4.52 6.27
N ARG A 166 -11.93 -5.42 5.49
CA ARG A 166 -11.55 -5.15 4.11
C ARG A 166 -12.66 -5.55 3.13
N THR A 167 -12.57 -5.07 1.90
CA THR A 167 -13.57 -5.39 0.85
C THR A 167 -13.65 -6.89 0.55
N SER A 168 -12.52 -7.60 0.66
CA SER A 168 -12.42 -9.05 0.48
C SER A 168 -13.18 -9.87 1.54
N ALA A 169 -13.67 -9.25 2.61
CA ALA A 169 -14.43 -9.90 3.70
C ALA A 169 -15.87 -10.28 3.31
N VAL A 170 -16.40 -9.70 2.23
CA VAL A 170 -17.80 -9.94 1.82
C VAL A 170 -17.98 -11.42 1.46
N GLY A 171 -18.95 -12.08 2.13
CA GLY A 171 -19.25 -13.51 1.92
C GLY A 171 -18.20 -14.49 2.44
N LYS A 172 -17.30 -14.07 3.36
CA LYS A 172 -16.16 -14.85 3.86
C LYS A 172 -16.17 -15.01 5.40
N GLU A 173 -17.29 -15.44 5.95
CA GLU A 173 -17.51 -15.46 7.41
C GLU A 173 -16.58 -16.43 8.15
N SER A 174 -16.46 -17.66 7.67
CA SER A 174 -15.59 -18.68 8.25
C SER A 174 -14.11 -18.26 8.17
N GLU A 175 -13.71 -17.74 7.03
CA GLU A 175 -12.35 -17.30 6.78
C GLU A 175 -11.98 -16.08 7.65
N ILE A 176 -12.91 -15.16 7.87
CA ILE A 176 -12.73 -14.03 8.80
C ILE A 176 -12.47 -14.54 10.22
N ILE A 177 -13.27 -15.50 10.71
CA ILE A 177 -13.13 -16.05 12.06
C ILE A 177 -11.78 -16.78 12.21
N GLU A 178 -11.37 -17.55 11.22
CA GLU A 178 -10.06 -18.23 11.22
C GLU A 178 -8.90 -17.21 11.21
N GLU A 179 -9.03 -16.15 10.38
CA GLU A 179 -8.02 -15.10 10.29
C GLU A 179 -7.91 -14.30 11.60
N ILE A 180 -9.03 -13.98 12.27
CA ILE A 180 -9.03 -13.36 13.61
C ILE A 180 -8.17 -14.19 14.57
N LYS A 181 -8.47 -15.48 14.70
CA LYS A 181 -7.73 -16.39 15.59
C LYS A 181 -6.24 -16.43 15.27
N SER A 182 -5.90 -16.50 13.98
CA SER A 182 -4.50 -16.55 13.53
C SER A 182 -3.75 -15.26 13.87
N ILE A 183 -4.36 -14.08 13.61
CA ILE A 183 -3.71 -12.80 13.88
C ILE A 183 -3.62 -12.53 15.38
N GLU A 184 -4.63 -12.88 16.17
CA GLU A 184 -4.60 -12.74 17.63
C GLU A 184 -3.56 -13.65 18.26
N LYS A 185 -3.37 -14.87 17.74
CA LYS A 185 -2.27 -15.74 18.16
C LYS A 185 -0.91 -15.06 17.93
N LYS A 186 -0.70 -14.50 16.72
CA LYS A 186 0.53 -13.75 16.39
C LYS A 186 0.73 -12.55 17.34
N TRP A 187 -0.35 -11.84 17.65
CA TRP A 187 -0.30 -10.72 18.59
C TRP A 187 0.11 -11.17 19.99
N ASN A 188 -0.49 -12.23 20.51
CA ASN A 188 -0.18 -12.78 21.81
C ASN A 188 1.28 -13.25 21.89
N ASP A 189 1.81 -13.85 20.83
CA ASP A 189 3.22 -14.24 20.75
C ASP A 189 4.15 -13.03 20.81
N ILE A 190 3.81 -11.93 20.11
CA ILE A 190 4.57 -10.67 20.16
C ILE A 190 4.53 -10.08 21.56
N LYS A 191 3.36 -10.03 22.19
CA LYS A 191 3.17 -9.51 23.55
C LYS A 191 3.96 -10.32 24.56
N ASN A 192 3.87 -11.65 24.51
CA ASN A 192 4.63 -12.54 25.38
C ASN A 192 6.14 -12.35 25.23
N LYS A 193 6.63 -12.19 23.99
CA LYS A 193 8.05 -11.89 23.74
C LYS A 193 8.46 -10.55 24.33
N PHE A 194 7.61 -9.52 24.21
CA PHE A 194 7.85 -8.20 24.78
C PHE A 194 7.90 -8.23 26.31
N ASP A 195 6.91 -8.85 26.95
CA ASP A 195 6.77 -8.91 28.41
C ASP A 195 7.93 -9.70 29.05
N ASN A 196 8.40 -10.77 28.40
CA ASN A 196 9.51 -11.60 28.87
C ASN A 196 10.90 -11.08 28.47
N TYR A 197 10.98 -9.96 27.72
CA TYR A 197 12.25 -9.44 27.24
C TYR A 197 13.05 -8.72 28.33
N LYS A 198 14.14 -9.33 28.80
CA LYS A 198 14.94 -8.81 29.91
C LYS A 198 16.06 -7.85 29.49
N SER A 199 16.49 -7.88 28.23
CA SER A 199 17.58 -7.03 27.73
C SER A 199 17.17 -5.57 27.60
N ASN A 200 18.12 -4.65 27.78
CA ASN A 200 17.96 -3.22 27.51
C ASN A 200 18.45 -2.82 26.09
N LYS A 201 18.57 -3.77 25.18
CA LYS A 201 18.90 -3.52 23.77
C LYS A 201 17.64 -3.53 22.91
N PRO A 202 17.58 -2.79 21.82
CA PRO A 202 16.46 -2.90 20.88
C PRO A 202 16.45 -4.28 20.21
N CYS A 203 15.25 -4.77 19.85
CA CYS A 203 15.09 -6.07 19.21
C CYS A 203 13.90 -6.04 18.24
N ILE A 204 14.04 -6.68 17.08
CA ILE A 204 12.92 -6.91 16.18
C ILE A 204 12.09 -8.10 16.67
N LEU A 205 10.77 -7.91 16.76
CA LEU A 205 9.83 -8.95 17.19
C LEU A 205 9.06 -9.56 16.02
N LEU A 206 8.73 -8.74 15.02
CA LEU A 206 8.05 -9.17 13.80
C LEU A 206 8.59 -8.39 12.60
N LYS A 207 8.96 -9.11 11.54
CA LYS A 207 9.19 -8.53 10.21
C LYS A 207 7.84 -8.34 9.51
N ALA A 208 7.67 -7.20 8.86
CA ALA A 208 6.49 -6.94 8.03
C ALA A 208 6.44 -7.86 6.82
N ASN A 209 5.25 -7.98 6.26
CA ASN A 209 5.06 -8.68 5.00
C ASN A 209 5.88 -8.01 3.89
N ASN A 210 6.59 -8.82 3.10
CA ASN A 210 7.29 -8.35 1.91
C ASN A 210 6.30 -7.96 0.80
N ILE A 211 6.82 -7.46 -0.34
CA ILE A 211 5.97 -6.99 -1.45
C ILE A 211 5.07 -8.09 -1.99
N VAL A 212 5.60 -9.31 -2.15
CA VAL A 212 4.85 -10.46 -2.67
C VAL A 212 3.72 -10.84 -1.72
N GLN A 213 4.00 -10.92 -0.41
CA GLN A 213 2.99 -11.17 0.60
C GLN A 213 1.92 -10.07 0.64
N LYS A 214 2.32 -8.79 0.51
CA LYS A 214 1.38 -7.67 0.39
C LYS A 214 0.51 -7.81 -0.87
N MET A 215 1.09 -8.19 -2.02
CA MET A 215 0.31 -8.44 -3.25
C MET A 215 -0.72 -9.54 -3.03
N ILE A 216 -0.33 -10.67 -2.45
CA ILE A 216 -1.22 -11.80 -2.16
C ILE A 216 -2.38 -11.39 -1.25
N ILE A 217 -2.10 -10.58 -0.23
CA ILE A 217 -3.09 -10.09 0.72
C ILE A 217 -4.03 -9.07 0.08
N ASP A 218 -3.52 -8.17 -0.77
CA ASP A 218 -4.27 -7.02 -1.25
C ASP A 218 -5.06 -7.31 -2.55
N LEU A 219 -4.59 -8.25 -3.38
CA LEU A 219 -5.28 -8.62 -4.62
C LEU A 219 -6.50 -9.51 -4.34
N PRO A 220 -7.56 -9.45 -5.17
CA PRO A 220 -8.74 -10.30 -5.00
C PRO A 220 -8.38 -11.80 -4.98
N GLU A 221 -9.17 -12.60 -4.27
CA GLU A 221 -9.05 -14.06 -4.32
C GLU A 221 -9.16 -14.58 -5.75
N ASP A 222 -8.48 -15.70 -6.03
CA ASP A 222 -8.46 -16.35 -7.34
C ASP A 222 -8.04 -15.45 -8.52
N SER A 223 -7.70 -14.17 -8.27
CA SER A 223 -7.20 -13.29 -9.32
C SER A 223 -5.77 -13.63 -9.73
N ILE A 224 -4.93 -14.07 -8.77
CA ILE A 224 -3.56 -14.51 -9.01
C ILE A 224 -3.61 -15.96 -9.49
N LYS A 225 -3.38 -16.18 -10.76
CA LYS A 225 -3.40 -17.54 -11.34
C LYS A 225 -2.05 -18.22 -11.21
N LYS A 226 -0.98 -17.45 -11.26
CA LYS A 226 0.37 -18.00 -11.30
C LYS A 226 1.38 -17.09 -10.63
N ILE A 227 2.34 -17.70 -9.94
CA ILE A 227 3.58 -17.04 -9.51
C ILE A 227 4.75 -17.81 -10.14
N THR A 228 5.58 -17.11 -10.91
CA THR A 228 6.79 -17.68 -11.52
C THR A 228 8.01 -17.12 -10.81
N VAL A 229 8.93 -17.99 -10.41
CA VAL A 229 10.12 -17.67 -9.62
C VAL A 229 11.34 -18.34 -10.22
N ASN A 230 12.50 -17.69 -10.24
CA ASN A 230 13.76 -18.27 -10.72
C ASN A 230 14.74 -18.67 -9.60
N ASP A 231 14.40 -18.42 -8.34
CA ASP A 231 15.23 -18.78 -7.18
C ASP A 231 14.53 -19.82 -6.31
N LYS A 232 15.22 -20.92 -6.00
CA LYS A 232 14.68 -22.04 -5.23
C LYS A 232 14.23 -21.64 -3.83
N LYS A 233 14.98 -20.77 -3.15
CA LYS A 233 14.62 -20.32 -1.79
C LYS A 233 13.35 -19.47 -1.77
N GLU A 234 13.20 -18.60 -2.77
CA GLU A 234 11.98 -17.81 -2.90
C GLU A 234 10.78 -18.70 -3.28
N TYR A 235 11.00 -19.70 -4.14
CA TYR A 235 9.98 -20.69 -4.48
C TYR A 235 9.47 -21.43 -3.23
N GLU A 236 10.37 -21.96 -2.39
CA GLU A 236 10.03 -22.65 -1.15
C GLU A 236 9.19 -21.77 -0.20
N LYS A 237 9.57 -20.51 -0.04
CA LYS A 237 8.79 -19.52 0.76
C LYS A 237 7.38 -19.30 0.20
N ILE A 238 7.24 -19.20 -1.13
CA ILE A 238 5.92 -18.99 -1.76
C ILE A 238 5.05 -20.24 -1.62
N VAL A 239 5.62 -21.44 -1.76
CA VAL A 239 4.92 -22.72 -1.54
C VAL A 239 4.45 -22.82 -0.07
N GLU A 240 5.26 -22.44 0.89
CA GLU A 240 4.87 -22.40 2.31
C GLU A 240 3.68 -21.44 2.50
N ILE A 241 3.77 -20.21 1.99
CA ILE A 241 2.66 -19.24 2.05
C ILE A 241 1.39 -19.81 1.40
N LYS A 242 1.51 -20.49 0.27
CA LYS A 242 0.37 -21.14 -0.39
C LYS A 242 -0.27 -22.21 0.48
N ASN A 243 0.54 -23.04 1.10
CA ASN A 243 0.06 -24.16 1.94
C ASN A 243 -0.63 -23.65 3.22
N ASP A 244 -0.17 -22.55 3.77
CA ASP A 244 -0.71 -21.93 4.99
C ASP A 244 -2.03 -21.16 4.73
N ASN A 245 -2.41 -20.95 3.45
CA ASN A 245 -3.54 -20.12 3.10
C ASN A 245 -4.49 -20.80 2.13
N ASN A 246 -5.64 -21.24 2.61
CA ASN A 246 -6.66 -21.95 1.85
C ASN A 246 -7.14 -21.22 0.59
N TYR A 247 -7.17 -19.88 0.61
CA TYR A 247 -7.58 -19.06 -0.54
C TYR A 247 -6.57 -19.05 -1.70
N LEU A 248 -5.40 -19.67 -1.53
CA LEU A 248 -4.37 -19.81 -2.57
C LEU A 248 -4.32 -21.21 -3.21
N LYS A 249 -5.25 -22.10 -2.90
CA LYS A 249 -5.22 -23.50 -3.38
C LYS A 249 -5.08 -23.60 -4.90
N ASN A 250 -5.81 -22.76 -5.64
CA ASN A 250 -5.86 -22.78 -7.10
C ASN A 250 -4.69 -22.05 -7.77
N MET A 251 -3.84 -21.37 -7.00
CA MET A 251 -2.68 -20.64 -7.52
C MET A 251 -1.57 -21.62 -7.91
N VAL A 252 -1.03 -21.46 -9.10
CA VAL A 252 0.11 -22.24 -9.58
C VAL A 252 1.41 -21.53 -9.17
N VAL A 253 2.35 -22.27 -8.60
CA VAL A 253 3.71 -21.79 -8.33
C VAL A 253 4.67 -22.54 -9.24
N GLU A 254 5.42 -21.82 -10.08
CA GLU A 254 6.33 -22.40 -11.06
C GLU A 254 7.77 -21.96 -10.76
N LEU A 255 8.68 -22.93 -10.66
CA LEU A 255 10.12 -22.67 -10.56
C LEU A 255 10.76 -22.74 -11.96
N LYS A 256 11.47 -21.69 -12.35
CA LYS A 256 12.28 -21.57 -13.58
C LYS A 256 13.74 -21.32 -13.19
N GLU A 257 14.33 -22.28 -12.51
CA GLU A 257 15.66 -22.14 -11.92
C GLU A 257 16.71 -21.78 -12.98
N ASN A 258 17.55 -20.80 -12.65
CA ASN A 258 18.61 -20.28 -13.52
C ASN A 258 18.15 -19.61 -14.83
N GLU A 259 16.86 -19.34 -15.00
CA GLU A 259 16.34 -18.59 -16.15
C GLU A 259 16.13 -17.11 -15.76
N ASP A 260 16.33 -16.19 -16.70
CA ASP A 260 15.85 -14.82 -16.56
C ASP A 260 14.36 -14.78 -16.95
N VAL A 261 13.50 -14.83 -15.94
CA VAL A 261 12.05 -14.92 -16.18
C VAL A 261 11.45 -13.62 -16.71
N LEU A 262 12.06 -12.46 -16.47
CA LEU A 262 11.60 -11.20 -17.05
C LEU A 262 11.84 -11.12 -18.54
N ASP A 263 12.98 -11.66 -19.01
CA ASP A 263 13.29 -11.74 -20.43
C ASP A 263 12.36 -12.72 -21.15
N LYS A 264 12.10 -13.88 -20.55
CA LYS A 264 11.21 -14.89 -21.10
C LYS A 264 9.76 -14.42 -21.28
N TYR A 265 9.33 -13.47 -20.46
CA TYR A 265 8.00 -12.84 -20.56
C TYR A 265 8.00 -11.53 -21.35
N ASP A 266 9.10 -11.22 -22.09
CA ASP A 266 9.27 -9.97 -22.86
C ASP A 266 9.10 -8.67 -22.05
N LEU A 267 9.25 -8.74 -20.73
CA LEU A 267 8.99 -7.61 -19.82
C LEU A 267 10.16 -6.63 -19.77
N LYS A 268 11.40 -7.06 -20.08
CA LYS A 268 12.58 -6.16 -20.04
C LYS A 268 12.44 -4.93 -20.91
N LYS A 269 11.81 -5.08 -22.08
CA LYS A 269 11.53 -3.94 -22.98
C LYS A 269 10.53 -2.97 -22.39
N GLU A 270 9.53 -3.45 -21.62
CA GLU A 270 8.58 -2.59 -20.92
C GLU A 270 9.24 -1.93 -19.72
N ILE A 271 10.06 -2.67 -18.95
CA ILE A 271 10.81 -2.15 -17.81
C ILE A 271 11.78 -1.05 -18.26
N ALA A 272 12.52 -1.25 -19.35
CA ALA A 272 13.43 -0.23 -19.90
C ALA A 272 12.72 1.08 -20.30
N LYS A 273 11.41 1.04 -20.57
CA LYS A 273 10.62 2.24 -20.89
C LYS A 273 10.12 2.99 -19.64
N LEU A 274 10.30 2.42 -18.44
CA LEU A 274 9.84 3.08 -17.20
C LEU A 274 10.57 4.40 -16.93
N GLU A 275 11.78 4.58 -17.44
CA GLU A 275 12.54 5.83 -17.32
C GLU A 275 12.07 6.93 -18.28
N ASN A 276 11.20 6.58 -19.24
CA ASN A 276 10.73 7.54 -20.23
C ASN A 276 9.69 8.50 -19.63
N ARG A 277 10.02 9.79 -19.63
CA ARG A 277 9.08 10.84 -19.26
C ARG A 277 7.82 10.87 -20.17
N LYS A 278 8.00 10.51 -21.47
CA LYS A 278 6.95 10.57 -22.49
C LYS A 278 6.42 9.17 -22.82
N ILE A 279 5.13 8.98 -22.72
CA ILE A 279 4.44 7.71 -22.98
C ILE A 279 3.47 7.90 -24.13
N TRP A 280 3.66 7.15 -25.22
CA TRP A 280 2.80 7.21 -26.40
C TRP A 280 1.53 6.38 -26.20
N LEU A 281 0.41 6.95 -26.64
CA LEU A 281 -0.90 6.31 -26.70
C LEU A 281 -1.09 5.62 -28.06
N LYS A 282 -1.99 4.65 -28.10
CA LYS A 282 -2.27 3.91 -29.34
C LYS A 282 -2.86 4.79 -30.44
N CYS A 283 -3.68 5.78 -30.06
CA CYS A 283 -4.23 6.76 -31.01
C CYS A 283 -3.16 7.67 -31.62
N GLY A 284 -1.93 7.73 -31.09
CA GLY A 284 -0.87 8.63 -31.55
C GLY A 284 -0.75 9.91 -30.71
N GLY A 285 -1.59 10.08 -29.68
CA GLY A 285 -1.37 11.03 -28.59
C GLY A 285 -0.26 10.57 -27.65
N PHE A 286 0.04 11.34 -26.65
CA PHE A 286 1.00 10.97 -25.60
C PHE A 286 0.70 11.67 -24.29
N ILE A 287 1.19 11.08 -23.21
CA ILE A 287 1.21 11.70 -21.88
C ILE A 287 2.65 11.99 -21.46
N THR A 288 2.85 13.01 -20.65
CA THR A 288 4.11 13.27 -19.95
C THR A 288 3.87 13.23 -18.45
N ILE A 289 4.82 12.68 -17.69
CA ILE A 289 4.73 12.56 -16.23
C ILE A 289 5.92 13.24 -15.62
N ASP A 290 5.66 14.29 -14.84
CA ASP A 290 6.66 15.09 -14.15
C ASP A 290 6.47 15.00 -12.63
N LYS A 291 7.44 14.41 -11.94
CA LYS A 291 7.46 14.34 -10.48
C LYS A 291 8.20 15.55 -9.92
N THR A 292 7.55 16.24 -8.98
CA THR A 292 8.17 17.31 -8.19
C THR A 292 8.20 16.91 -6.72
N GLU A 293 8.83 17.69 -5.86
CA GLU A 293 8.85 17.45 -4.41
C GLU A 293 7.43 17.46 -3.78
N ALA A 294 6.53 18.28 -4.31
CA ALA A 294 5.20 18.50 -3.72
C ALA A 294 4.09 17.67 -4.37
N LEU A 295 4.16 17.42 -5.68
CA LEU A 295 3.11 16.76 -6.44
C LEU A 295 3.65 16.15 -7.74
N THR A 296 2.85 15.28 -8.35
CA THR A 296 3.10 14.79 -9.71
C THR A 296 2.15 15.49 -10.68
N ALA A 297 2.69 16.10 -11.73
CA ALA A 297 1.93 16.67 -12.83
C ALA A 297 1.94 15.71 -14.02
N ILE A 298 0.79 15.52 -14.65
CA ILE A 298 0.61 14.70 -15.85
C ILE A 298 -0.09 15.56 -16.90
N ASP A 299 0.54 15.64 -18.08
CA ASP A 299 0.02 16.45 -19.20
C ASP A 299 -0.35 15.52 -20.37
N VAL A 300 -1.48 15.78 -21.01
CA VAL A 300 -2.05 14.98 -22.11
C VAL A 300 -1.99 15.78 -23.41
N ASN A 301 -1.39 15.17 -24.43
CA ASN A 301 -1.18 15.81 -25.74
C ASN A 301 -1.76 14.98 -26.89
N THR A 302 -2.32 15.65 -27.91
CA THR A 302 -2.83 14.98 -29.13
C THR A 302 -1.71 14.36 -29.98
N GLY A 303 -0.48 14.86 -29.87
CA GLY A 303 0.66 14.37 -30.64
C GLY A 303 0.44 14.48 -32.15
N LYS A 304 0.54 13.34 -32.82
CA LYS A 304 0.30 13.23 -34.29
C LYS A 304 -1.15 12.84 -34.64
N TYR A 305 -2.02 12.70 -33.65
CA TYR A 305 -3.39 12.27 -33.89
C TYR A 305 -4.23 13.45 -34.49
N THR A 306 -4.52 13.38 -35.77
CA THR A 306 -5.30 14.38 -36.48
C THR A 306 -6.82 14.12 -36.41
N GLY A 307 -7.22 12.96 -35.88
CA GLY A 307 -8.59 12.61 -35.55
C GLY A 307 -9.54 12.38 -36.71
N THR A 308 -10.82 12.37 -36.36
CA THR A 308 -11.96 12.29 -37.28
C THR A 308 -12.50 13.69 -37.59
N LYS A 309 -13.58 13.80 -38.40
CA LYS A 309 -14.20 15.08 -38.79
C LYS A 309 -14.70 15.94 -37.59
N ASN A 310 -14.82 15.39 -36.39
CA ASN A 310 -15.28 16.09 -35.18
C ASN A 310 -14.12 16.24 -34.15
N VAL A 311 -13.70 17.49 -33.95
CA VAL A 311 -12.61 17.83 -33.03
C VAL A 311 -12.90 17.38 -31.59
N GLU A 312 -14.11 17.61 -31.09
CA GLU A 312 -14.52 17.25 -29.74
C GLU A 312 -14.44 15.72 -29.51
N GLN A 313 -14.88 14.92 -30.50
CA GLN A 313 -14.76 13.46 -30.44
C GLN A 313 -13.30 13.00 -30.48
N THR A 314 -12.45 13.69 -31.19
CA THR A 314 -11.00 13.42 -31.25
C THR A 314 -10.36 13.66 -29.91
N ILE A 315 -10.64 14.81 -29.28
CA ILE A 315 -10.16 15.18 -27.94
C ILE A 315 -10.62 14.14 -26.90
N TYR A 316 -11.93 13.83 -26.90
CA TYR A 316 -12.48 12.84 -25.98
C TYR A 316 -11.76 11.50 -26.10
N LYS A 317 -11.53 11.00 -27.32
CA LYS A 317 -10.84 9.73 -27.55
C LYS A 317 -9.40 9.72 -27.03
N VAL A 318 -8.66 10.82 -27.22
CA VAL A 318 -7.29 10.93 -26.68
C VAL A 318 -7.32 10.95 -25.14
N ASN A 319 -8.22 11.75 -24.55
CA ASN A 319 -8.36 11.82 -23.09
C ASN A 319 -8.82 10.47 -22.50
N GLU A 320 -9.69 9.73 -23.17
CA GLU A 320 -10.13 8.39 -22.78
C GLU A 320 -8.94 7.40 -22.74
N GLU A 321 -8.15 7.32 -23.83
CA GLU A 321 -6.96 6.47 -23.85
C GLU A 321 -5.91 6.91 -22.82
N ALA A 322 -5.73 8.23 -22.67
CA ALA A 322 -4.83 8.79 -21.66
C ALA A 322 -5.25 8.39 -20.26
N THR A 323 -6.53 8.46 -19.92
CA THR A 323 -7.07 8.10 -18.60
C THR A 323 -6.73 6.65 -18.23
N ILE A 324 -6.94 5.72 -19.16
CA ILE A 324 -6.63 4.29 -18.96
C ILE A 324 -5.13 4.10 -18.75
N GLU A 325 -4.31 4.76 -19.56
CA GLU A 325 -2.86 4.64 -19.47
C GLU A 325 -2.31 5.32 -18.21
N ILE A 326 -2.84 6.50 -17.82
CA ILE A 326 -2.47 7.18 -16.57
C ILE A 326 -2.72 6.26 -15.37
N ALA A 327 -3.91 5.66 -15.26
CA ALA A 327 -4.22 4.75 -14.16
C ALA A 327 -3.24 3.56 -14.11
N ARG A 328 -2.79 3.04 -15.26
CA ARG A 328 -1.75 2.01 -15.34
C ARG A 328 -0.40 2.53 -14.88
N GLN A 329 -0.01 3.72 -15.34
CA GLN A 329 1.28 4.33 -15.01
C GLN A 329 1.41 4.70 -13.53
N LEU A 330 0.31 5.12 -12.89
CA LEU A 330 0.28 5.36 -11.44
C LEU A 330 0.63 4.10 -10.63
N ARG A 331 0.14 2.94 -11.06
CA ARG A 331 0.46 1.65 -10.45
C ARG A 331 1.88 1.22 -10.78
N LEU A 332 2.27 1.32 -12.04
CA LEU A 332 3.53 0.83 -12.59
C LEU A 332 4.75 1.52 -11.97
N HIS A 333 4.65 2.83 -11.73
CA HIS A 333 5.71 3.64 -11.11
C HIS A 333 5.50 3.87 -9.61
N ASP A 334 4.47 3.26 -9.02
CA ASP A 334 4.04 3.53 -7.64
C ASP A 334 3.96 5.04 -7.32
N ILE A 335 3.39 5.83 -8.26
CA ILE A 335 3.19 7.26 -8.08
C ILE A 335 2.16 7.48 -6.98
N GLY A 336 2.49 8.31 -6.01
CA GLY A 336 1.60 8.65 -4.89
C GLY A 336 1.76 10.10 -4.45
N GLY A 337 1.01 10.49 -3.43
CA GLY A 337 0.86 11.89 -3.02
C GLY A 337 -0.25 12.59 -3.80
N ILE A 338 -0.09 13.89 -4.01
CA ILE A 338 -0.98 14.73 -4.81
C ILE A 338 -0.63 14.54 -6.29
N ILE A 339 -1.62 14.32 -7.14
CA ILE A 339 -1.46 14.13 -8.57
C ILE A 339 -2.44 15.05 -9.28
N ILE A 340 -1.94 15.82 -10.24
CA ILE A 340 -2.71 16.72 -11.08
C ILE A 340 -2.60 16.24 -12.53
N ILE A 341 -3.74 16.12 -13.22
CA ILE A 341 -3.76 15.73 -14.62
C ILE A 341 -4.34 16.91 -15.41
N ASP A 342 -3.57 17.37 -16.40
CA ASP A 342 -3.97 18.36 -17.38
C ASP A 342 -4.44 17.63 -18.65
N TYR A 343 -5.76 17.48 -18.76
CA TYR A 343 -6.40 16.87 -19.92
C TYR A 343 -6.53 17.89 -21.05
N ILE A 344 -6.62 17.42 -22.29
CA ILE A 344 -6.92 18.30 -23.42
C ILE A 344 -8.32 18.88 -23.19
N ASP A 345 -8.44 20.21 -23.33
CA ASP A 345 -9.68 20.96 -23.07
C ASP A 345 -10.91 20.37 -23.75
N MET A 346 -11.93 20.04 -22.98
CA MET A 346 -13.23 19.55 -23.43
C MET A 346 -14.31 20.61 -23.21
N LYS A 347 -15.07 20.95 -24.25
CA LYS A 347 -16.18 21.89 -24.14
C LYS A 347 -17.43 21.27 -23.50
N SER A 348 -17.59 19.96 -23.63
CA SER A 348 -18.74 19.22 -23.14
C SER A 348 -18.55 18.78 -21.70
N GLU A 349 -19.37 19.31 -20.78
CA GLU A 349 -19.38 18.86 -19.36
C GLU A 349 -19.68 17.36 -19.23
N ASN A 350 -20.55 16.82 -20.12
CA ASN A 350 -20.83 15.37 -20.15
C ASN A 350 -19.58 14.54 -20.50
N ASN A 351 -18.66 15.06 -21.34
CA ASN A 351 -17.41 14.40 -21.63
C ASN A 351 -16.45 14.46 -20.45
N LYS A 352 -16.38 15.59 -19.73
CA LYS A 352 -15.61 15.71 -18.50
C LYS A 352 -16.08 14.69 -17.44
N GLU A 353 -17.39 14.62 -17.23
CA GLU A 353 -18.00 13.65 -16.30
C GLU A 353 -17.68 12.20 -16.69
N LYS A 354 -17.72 11.85 -17.98
CA LYS A 354 -17.35 10.52 -18.46
C LYS A 354 -15.88 10.20 -18.19
N ILE A 355 -14.96 11.15 -18.40
CA ILE A 355 -13.52 10.97 -18.12
C ILE A 355 -13.28 10.79 -16.63
N GLU A 356 -13.93 11.59 -15.77
CA GLU A 356 -13.84 11.45 -14.32
C GLU A 356 -14.33 10.08 -13.86
N ASN A 357 -15.48 9.64 -14.36
CA ASN A 357 -16.04 8.33 -14.03
C ASN A 357 -15.13 7.20 -14.53
N LEU A 358 -14.57 7.32 -15.74
CA LEU A 358 -13.63 6.35 -16.28
C LEU A 358 -12.36 6.26 -15.41
N LEU A 359 -11.83 7.40 -14.95
CA LEU A 359 -10.67 7.43 -14.05
C LEU A 359 -10.99 6.71 -12.74
N LYS A 360 -12.15 7.00 -12.12
CA LYS A 360 -12.62 6.31 -10.91
C LYS A 360 -12.71 4.80 -11.13
N GLU A 361 -13.28 4.36 -12.24
CA GLU A 361 -13.38 2.92 -12.57
C GLU A 361 -12.01 2.26 -12.79
N CYS A 362 -11.11 2.91 -13.51
CA CYS A 362 -9.74 2.39 -13.70
C CYS A 362 -8.99 2.26 -12.38
N LEU A 363 -9.16 3.22 -11.46
CA LEU A 363 -8.51 3.23 -10.16
C LEU A 363 -9.11 2.22 -9.16
N LYS A 364 -10.31 1.66 -9.40
CA LYS A 364 -10.84 0.54 -8.59
C LYS A 364 -9.93 -0.69 -8.62
N LYS A 365 -9.16 -0.87 -9.68
CA LYS A 365 -8.17 -1.96 -9.81
C LYS A 365 -6.90 -1.74 -8.99
N ASP A 366 -6.69 -0.52 -8.50
CA ASP A 366 -5.54 -0.22 -7.66
C ASP A 366 -5.73 -0.80 -6.26
N ARG A 367 -4.73 -1.52 -5.78
CA ARG A 367 -4.75 -2.14 -4.44
C ARG A 367 -4.46 -1.14 -3.31
N THR A 368 -4.02 0.08 -3.64
CA THR A 368 -3.83 1.14 -2.65
C THR A 368 -5.01 2.13 -2.62
N LYS A 369 -5.03 2.98 -1.59
CA LYS A 369 -6.09 3.99 -1.48
C LYS A 369 -5.85 5.09 -2.50
N THR A 370 -6.85 5.34 -3.34
CA THR A 370 -6.94 6.46 -4.29
C THR A 370 -8.20 7.27 -3.98
N GLN A 371 -8.14 8.57 -4.22
CA GLN A 371 -9.29 9.46 -4.07
C GLN A 371 -9.25 10.49 -5.17
N VAL A 372 -10.28 10.52 -6.01
CA VAL A 372 -10.46 11.47 -7.11
C VAL A 372 -11.34 12.60 -6.60
N GLU A 373 -10.82 13.83 -6.60
CA GLU A 373 -11.55 15.03 -6.16
C GLU A 373 -12.38 15.64 -7.29
N GLY A 374 -12.02 15.40 -8.55
CA GLY A 374 -12.70 15.90 -9.73
C GLY A 374 -11.93 17.01 -10.45
N PHE A 375 -12.61 17.68 -11.38
CA PHE A 375 -12.04 18.82 -12.10
C PHE A 375 -12.06 20.10 -11.26
N THR A 376 -10.96 20.83 -11.26
CA THR A 376 -10.87 22.16 -10.65
C THR A 376 -11.54 23.22 -11.54
N LYS A 377 -11.60 24.46 -11.04
CA LYS A 377 -12.02 25.64 -11.82
C LYS A 377 -11.07 25.98 -12.98
N LEU A 378 -9.88 25.40 -13.00
CA LEU A 378 -8.90 25.54 -14.08
C LEU A 378 -8.90 24.34 -15.03
N ASP A 379 -9.95 23.50 -14.97
CA ASP A 379 -10.09 22.26 -15.74
C ASP A 379 -8.99 21.21 -15.50
N LEU A 380 -8.26 21.29 -14.39
CA LEU A 380 -7.29 20.28 -13.97
C LEU A 380 -7.97 19.19 -13.15
N MET A 381 -7.70 17.93 -13.45
CA MET A 381 -8.19 16.80 -12.65
C MET A 381 -7.29 16.56 -11.42
N GLU A 382 -7.88 16.56 -10.24
CA GLU A 382 -7.18 16.33 -8.97
C GLU A 382 -7.44 14.94 -8.42
N LEU A 383 -6.38 14.27 -7.97
CA LEU A 383 -6.50 13.03 -7.22
C LEU A 383 -5.35 12.87 -6.21
N THR A 384 -5.58 12.01 -5.24
CA THR A 384 -4.54 11.55 -4.32
C THR A 384 -4.40 10.03 -4.39
N ARG A 385 -3.18 9.54 -4.24
CA ARG A 385 -2.88 8.10 -4.20
C ARG A 385 -1.86 7.82 -3.09
N LYS A 386 -2.08 6.77 -2.31
CA LYS A 386 -1.10 6.34 -1.31
C LYS A 386 -0.01 5.49 -1.98
N HIS A 387 1.27 5.75 -1.69
CA HIS A 387 2.36 4.86 -2.11
C HIS A 387 2.22 3.45 -1.51
N ILE A 388 2.58 2.44 -2.27
CA ILE A 388 2.69 1.06 -1.80
C ILE A 388 4.04 0.85 -1.13
N CYS A 389 5.06 1.47 -1.72
CA CYS A 389 6.42 1.46 -1.22
C CYS A 389 6.88 2.91 -0.98
N SER A 390 7.49 3.19 0.17
CA SER A 390 8.21 4.45 0.33
C SER A 390 9.45 4.40 -0.57
N HIS A 391 9.45 5.18 -1.65
CA HIS A 391 10.66 5.33 -2.46
C HIS A 391 11.72 6.10 -1.66
N LYS A 392 12.98 5.71 -1.84
CA LYS A 392 14.08 6.61 -1.53
C LYS A 392 14.01 7.78 -2.51
N GLU A 393 13.74 8.97 -2.00
CA GLU A 393 14.09 10.22 -2.68
C GLU A 393 15.59 10.38 -2.70
#